data_f19423dab73b08430c736bb196052aaa
#
_entry.id   f19423dab73b08430c736bb196052aaa
#
_cell.length_a   1.000
_cell.length_b   1.000
_cell.length_c   1.000
_cell.angle_alpha   90.00
_cell.angle_beta   90.00
_cell.angle_gamma   90.00
#
_symmetry.space_group_name_H-M   'P 1'
#
loop_
_entity.id
_entity.type
_entity.pdbx_description
1 polymer ?
#
loop_
_entity_poly.entity_id
_entity_poly.type
_entity_poly.pdbx_seq_one_letter_code
_entity_poly.pdbx_strand_id
1 'polypeptide(L)'
;TCWAEENTLNPILFLSELQDFIDKRHEEMPEGSYTTSLFKKGVNKMAQKVGEEAIETVIEATNGTDDKLIYESSDLLYHLIVLLTSKGLRIEDVVKELQMRHDPEWDKKRRVAKSKGEMK
;
A
#
# COMPACT_ATOMS: atom_id res chain seq x y z
N THR A 1 3.84 1.44 26.03
CA THR A 1 4.16 0.13 25.44
C THR A 1 5.32 0.24 24.46
N CYS A 2 6.03 -0.85 24.23
CA CYS A 2 7.12 -0.88 23.25
C CYS A 2 6.67 -0.46 21.87
N TRP A 3 5.44 -0.87 21.49
CA TRP A 3 4.86 -0.52 20.20
C TRP A 3 4.69 1.01 20.06
N ALA A 4 4.19 1.67 21.08
CA ALA A 4 3.99 3.11 21.05
C ALA A 4 5.33 3.85 21.02
N GLU A 5 6.33 3.34 21.71
CA GLU A 5 7.67 3.92 21.71
C GLU A 5 8.34 3.80 20.35
N GLU A 6 8.22 2.63 19.71
CA GLU A 6 8.75 2.41 18.36
C GLU A 6 8.08 3.32 17.34
N ASN A 7 6.77 3.49 17.41
CA ASN A 7 6.06 4.40 16.52
C ASN A 7 6.46 5.85 16.73
N THR A 8 6.77 6.24 17.96
CA THR A 8 7.26 7.59 18.24
C THR A 8 8.61 7.83 17.58
N LEU A 9 9.50 6.81 17.58
CA LEU A 9 10.83 6.90 16.97
C LEU A 9 10.78 6.81 15.45
N ASN A 10 9.91 5.94 14.91
CA ASN A 10 9.81 5.73 13.47
C ASN A 10 8.39 5.28 13.09
N PRO A 11 7.50 6.26 12.80
CA PRO A 11 6.10 5.95 12.47
C PRO A 11 5.94 5.00 11.28
N ILE A 12 6.91 4.93 10.37
CA ILE A 12 6.82 4.04 9.20
C ILE A 12 6.71 2.58 9.61
N LEU A 13 7.27 2.20 10.77
CA LEU A 13 7.18 0.84 11.28
C LEU A 13 5.72 0.40 11.50
N PHE A 14 4.82 1.35 11.70
CA PHE A 14 3.40 1.04 11.86
C PHE A 14 2.82 0.33 10.62
N LEU A 15 3.36 0.57 9.44
CA LEU A 15 2.86 -0.09 8.23
C LEU A 15 2.96 -1.61 8.31
N SER A 16 4.06 -2.11 8.89
CA SER A 16 4.23 -3.55 9.10
C SER A 16 3.20 -4.08 10.09
N GLU A 17 2.95 -3.35 11.16
CA GLU A 17 1.97 -3.73 12.18
C GLU A 17 0.54 -3.67 11.64
N LEU A 18 0.25 -2.68 10.80
CA LEU A 18 -1.04 -2.58 10.14
C LEU A 18 -1.27 -3.79 9.24
N GLN A 19 -0.24 -4.21 8.50
CA GLN A 19 -0.33 -5.41 7.67
C GLN A 19 -0.62 -6.64 8.53
N ASP A 20 0.06 -6.78 9.67
CA ASP A 20 -0.19 -7.90 10.58
C ASP A 20 -1.64 -7.91 11.05
N PHE A 21 -2.19 -6.74 11.36
CA PHE A 21 -3.58 -6.58 11.77
C PHE A 21 -4.53 -7.00 10.63
N ILE A 22 -4.23 -6.58 9.41
CA ILE A 22 -5.06 -6.90 8.25
C ILE A 22 -4.97 -8.38 7.90
N ASP A 23 -3.78 -9.00 8.03
CA ASP A 23 -3.61 -10.44 7.88
C ASP A 23 -4.52 -11.20 8.85
N LYS A 24 -4.58 -10.75 10.09
CA LYS A 24 -5.43 -11.35 11.10
C LYS A 24 -6.91 -11.21 10.75
N ARG A 25 -7.33 -10.06 10.23
CA ARG A 25 -8.70 -9.86 9.74
C ARG A 25 -9.03 -10.79 8.59
N HIS A 26 -8.06 -11.06 7.73
CA HIS A 26 -8.22 -11.99 6.61
C HIS A 26 -8.42 -13.43 7.11
N GLU A 27 -7.71 -13.82 8.15
CA GLU A 27 -7.86 -15.15 8.74
C GLU A 27 -9.19 -15.30 9.49
N GLU A 28 -9.53 -14.33 10.34
CA GLU A 28 -10.68 -14.42 11.23
C GLU A 28 -11.99 -14.04 10.59
N MET A 29 -11.94 -13.14 9.61
CA MET A 29 -13.13 -12.65 8.88
C MET A 29 -14.28 -12.25 9.82
N PRO A 30 -14.02 -11.38 10.82
CA PRO A 30 -15.07 -11.00 11.77
C PRO A 30 -16.20 -10.24 11.08
N GLU A 31 -17.43 -10.50 11.49
CA GLU A 31 -18.61 -9.82 10.96
C GLU A 31 -18.58 -8.34 11.37
N GLY A 32 -19.13 -7.50 10.50
CA GLY A 32 -19.21 -6.06 10.76
C GLY A 32 -17.92 -5.30 10.44
N SER A 33 -16.87 -5.99 10.05
CA SER A 33 -15.61 -5.35 9.66
C SER A 33 -15.68 -4.92 8.20
N TYR A 34 -15.30 -3.67 7.92
CA TYR A 34 -15.17 -3.18 6.56
C TYR A 34 -14.14 -4.01 5.77
N THR A 35 -13.01 -4.30 6.40
CA THR A 35 -11.95 -5.10 5.77
C THR A 35 -12.45 -6.49 5.40
N THR A 36 -13.23 -7.13 6.29
CA THR A 36 -13.85 -8.41 6.00
C THR A 36 -14.75 -8.31 4.77
N SER A 37 -15.52 -7.23 4.67
CA SER A 37 -16.42 -7.05 3.52
C SER A 37 -15.64 -6.94 2.21
N LEU A 38 -14.47 -6.31 2.23
CA LEU A 38 -13.61 -6.21 1.06
C LEU A 38 -13.10 -7.59 0.64
N PHE A 39 -12.62 -8.38 1.59
CA PHE A 39 -12.14 -9.73 1.30
C PHE A 39 -13.25 -10.62 0.72
N LYS A 40 -14.46 -10.49 1.25
CA LYS A 40 -15.61 -11.26 0.75
C LYS A 40 -16.00 -10.87 -0.68
N LYS A 41 -15.83 -9.61 -1.05
CA LYS A 41 -16.15 -9.12 -2.38
C LYS A 41 -15.11 -9.53 -3.43
N GLY A 42 -13.90 -9.87 -3.02
CA GLY A 42 -12.88 -10.43 -3.89
C GLY A 42 -11.91 -9.42 -4.47
N VAL A 43 -10.92 -9.95 -5.19
CA VAL A 43 -9.79 -9.19 -5.73
C VAL A 43 -10.22 -8.04 -6.64
N ASN A 44 -11.21 -8.27 -7.51
CA ASN A 44 -11.65 -7.24 -8.44
C ASN A 44 -12.17 -6.00 -7.69
N LYS A 45 -12.91 -6.20 -6.61
CA LYS A 45 -13.42 -5.09 -5.81
C LYS A 45 -12.31 -4.38 -5.05
N MET A 46 -11.38 -5.15 -4.48
CA MET A 46 -10.23 -4.57 -3.78
C MET A 46 -9.36 -3.77 -4.74
N ALA A 47 -9.12 -4.28 -5.95
CA ALA A 47 -8.36 -3.56 -6.97
C ALA A 47 -9.09 -2.29 -7.42
N GLN A 48 -10.41 -2.37 -7.57
CA GLN A 48 -11.25 -1.21 -7.90
C GLN A 48 -11.08 -0.11 -6.85
N LYS A 49 -11.09 -0.49 -5.57
CA LYS A 49 -10.92 0.49 -4.47
C LYS A 49 -9.56 1.17 -4.54
N VAL A 50 -8.51 0.44 -4.86
CA VAL A 50 -7.19 1.04 -5.04
C VAL A 50 -7.23 2.11 -6.14
N GLY A 51 -7.86 1.79 -7.26
CA GLY A 51 -8.01 2.74 -8.37
C GLY A 51 -8.80 3.99 -7.98
N GLU A 52 -9.91 3.79 -7.28
CA GLU A 52 -10.76 4.89 -6.82
C GLU A 52 -10.00 5.83 -5.87
N GLU A 53 -9.29 5.26 -4.90
CA GLU A 53 -8.56 6.07 -3.94
C GLU A 53 -7.34 6.75 -4.58
N ALA A 54 -6.76 6.14 -5.61
CA ALA A 54 -5.69 6.79 -6.37
C ALA A 54 -6.20 8.04 -7.07
N ILE A 55 -7.38 7.97 -7.69
CA ILE A 55 -8.02 9.11 -8.35
C ILE A 55 -8.36 10.20 -7.34
N GLU A 56 -8.92 9.82 -6.19
CA GLU A 56 -9.21 10.78 -5.10
C GLU A 56 -7.93 11.48 -4.64
N THR A 57 -6.83 10.75 -4.54
CA THR A 57 -5.54 11.31 -4.17
C THR A 57 -5.09 12.36 -5.19
N VAL A 58 -5.24 12.06 -6.49
CA VAL A 58 -4.90 12.99 -7.57
C VAL A 58 -5.74 14.26 -7.47
N ILE A 59 -7.03 14.11 -7.24
CA ILE A 59 -7.96 15.25 -7.12
C ILE A 59 -7.55 16.16 -5.96
N GLU A 60 -7.26 15.58 -4.81
CA GLU A 60 -6.88 16.38 -3.65
C GLU A 60 -5.49 17.02 -3.81
N ALA A 61 -4.58 16.38 -4.54
CA ALA A 61 -3.26 16.97 -4.83
C ALA A 61 -3.36 18.17 -5.74
N THR A 62 -4.30 18.16 -6.68
CA THR A 62 -4.41 19.22 -7.71
C THR A 62 -5.37 20.34 -7.32
N ASN A 63 -6.43 20.02 -6.58
CA ASN A 63 -7.50 20.99 -6.28
C ASN A 63 -7.91 21.04 -4.80
N GLY A 64 -7.33 20.21 -3.95
CA GLY A 64 -7.72 20.12 -2.55
C GLY A 64 -6.72 20.76 -1.60
N THR A 65 -6.75 20.30 -0.36
CA THR A 65 -5.88 20.78 0.71
C THR A 65 -4.90 19.67 1.12
N ASP A 66 -3.84 20.07 1.82
CA ASP A 66 -2.85 19.10 2.32
C ASP A 66 -3.49 18.06 3.23
N ASP A 67 -4.41 18.49 4.11
CA ASP A 67 -5.09 17.55 5.03
C ASP A 67 -5.89 16.51 4.27
N LYS A 68 -6.60 16.91 3.23
CA LYS A 68 -7.37 15.99 2.40
C LYS A 68 -6.47 15.08 1.57
N LEU A 69 -5.35 15.62 1.09
CA LEU A 69 -4.36 14.81 0.37
C LEU A 69 -3.82 13.71 1.27
N ILE A 70 -3.48 14.04 2.52
CA ILE A 70 -3.01 13.03 3.49
C ILE A 70 -4.10 11.99 3.76
N TYR A 71 -5.34 12.44 3.91
CA TYR A 71 -6.48 11.55 4.15
C TYR A 71 -6.66 10.55 3.01
N GLU A 72 -6.69 11.03 1.76
CA GLU A 72 -6.89 10.15 0.61
C GLU A 72 -5.67 9.25 0.34
N SER A 73 -4.46 9.76 0.61
CA SER A 73 -3.26 8.95 0.51
C SER A 73 -3.28 7.80 1.53
N SER A 74 -3.82 8.07 2.72
CA SER A 74 -3.97 7.04 3.75
C SER A 74 -4.95 5.95 3.31
N ASP A 75 -6.08 6.35 2.72
CA ASP A 75 -7.06 5.40 2.17
C ASP A 75 -6.46 4.57 1.04
N LEU A 76 -5.69 5.22 0.16
CA LEU A 76 -5.02 4.52 -0.92
C LEU A 76 -4.07 3.46 -0.38
N LEU A 77 -3.24 3.84 0.58
CA LEU A 77 -2.27 2.92 1.16
C LEU A 77 -2.97 1.77 1.90
N TYR A 78 -4.03 2.07 2.64
CA TYR A 78 -4.81 1.04 3.33
C TYR A 78 -5.38 0.01 2.35
N HIS A 79 -6.02 0.46 1.29
CA HIS A 79 -6.62 -0.45 0.31
C HIS A 79 -5.55 -1.21 -0.47
N LEU A 80 -4.38 -0.60 -0.70
CA LEU A 80 -3.26 -1.31 -1.32
C LEU A 80 -2.79 -2.47 -0.43
N ILE A 81 -2.67 -2.23 0.87
CA ILE A 81 -2.26 -3.28 1.82
C ILE A 81 -3.31 -4.40 1.87
N VAL A 82 -4.61 -4.06 1.85
CA VAL A 82 -5.67 -5.06 1.80
C VAL A 82 -5.55 -5.93 0.54
N LEU A 83 -5.32 -5.30 -0.61
CA LEU A 83 -5.15 -6.01 -1.87
C LEU A 83 -3.94 -6.94 -1.82
N LEU A 84 -2.81 -6.45 -1.31
CA LEU A 84 -1.60 -7.25 -1.18
C LEU A 84 -1.86 -8.47 -0.28
N THR A 85 -2.54 -8.25 0.84
CA THR A 85 -2.89 -9.32 1.77
C THR A 85 -3.70 -10.41 1.08
N SER A 86 -4.67 -10.03 0.25
CA SER A 86 -5.51 -10.99 -0.47
C SER A 86 -4.71 -11.84 -1.45
N LYS A 87 -3.57 -11.35 -1.90
CA LYS A 87 -2.68 -12.06 -2.83
C LYS A 87 -1.56 -12.80 -2.11
N GLY A 88 -1.56 -12.80 -0.78
CA GLY A 88 -0.49 -13.42 0.00
C GLY A 88 0.81 -12.64 0.00
N LEU A 89 0.75 -11.36 -0.32
CA LEU A 89 1.92 -10.47 -0.36
C LEU A 89 1.88 -9.49 0.80
N ARG A 90 3.03 -8.88 1.10
CA ARG A 90 3.15 -7.94 2.20
C ARG A 90 3.73 -6.61 1.74
N ILE A 91 3.47 -5.58 2.54
CA ILE A 91 4.02 -4.24 2.26
C ILE A 91 5.55 -4.29 2.26
N GLU A 92 6.15 -5.17 3.06
CA GLU A 92 7.61 -5.35 3.08
C GLU A 92 8.13 -5.83 1.72
N ASP A 93 7.36 -6.59 0.97
CA ASP A 93 7.75 -7.04 -0.38
C ASP A 93 7.87 -5.83 -1.32
N VAL A 94 6.96 -4.87 -1.18
CA VAL A 94 7.01 -3.62 -1.96
C VAL A 94 8.24 -2.81 -1.56
N VAL A 95 8.50 -2.73 -0.26
CA VAL A 95 9.67 -2.00 0.26
C VAL A 95 10.97 -2.62 -0.27
N LYS A 96 11.06 -3.94 -0.28
CA LYS A 96 12.25 -4.64 -0.82
C LYS A 96 12.47 -4.32 -2.29
N GLU A 97 11.40 -4.26 -3.06
CA GLU A 97 11.49 -3.89 -4.48
C GLU A 97 11.99 -2.45 -4.62
N LEU A 98 11.50 -1.53 -3.79
CA LEU A 98 11.96 -0.14 -3.80
C LEU A 98 13.44 -0.04 -3.42
N GLN A 99 13.87 -0.80 -2.42
CA GLN A 99 15.28 -0.84 -2.01
C GLN A 99 16.17 -1.32 -3.16
N MET A 100 15.74 -2.37 -3.86
CA MET A 100 16.47 -2.88 -5.01
C MET A 100 16.58 -1.84 -6.12
N ARG A 101 15.50 -1.11 -6.38
CA ARG A 101 15.48 -0.04 -7.39
C ARG A 101 16.38 1.13 -7.03
N HIS A 102 16.74 1.26 -5.76
CA HIS A 102 17.63 2.31 -5.30
C HIS A 102 19.11 1.98 -5.49
N ASP A 103 19.40 0.75 -5.90
CA ASP A 103 20.75 0.33 -6.24
C ASP A 103 21.20 1.01 -7.53
N PRO A 104 22.36 1.70 -7.56
CA PRO A 104 22.84 2.38 -8.78
C PRO A 104 22.95 1.48 -9.98
N GLU A 105 23.38 0.22 -9.80
CA GLU A 105 23.52 -0.72 -10.92
C GLU A 105 22.16 -1.11 -11.50
N TRP A 106 21.16 -1.33 -10.64
CA TRP A 106 19.82 -1.62 -11.10
C TRP A 106 19.24 -0.43 -11.89
N ASP A 107 19.44 0.77 -11.41
CA ASP A 107 18.95 1.97 -12.05
C ASP A 107 19.57 2.15 -13.45
N LYS A 108 20.87 1.91 -13.59
CA LYS A 108 21.54 1.94 -14.89
C LYS A 108 20.93 0.94 -15.86
N LYS A 109 20.74 -0.31 -15.42
CA LYS A 109 20.17 -1.38 -16.25
C LYS A 109 18.75 -1.04 -16.68
N ARG A 110 17.96 -0.47 -15.77
CA ARG A 110 16.58 -0.07 -16.06
C ARG A 110 16.53 1.02 -17.14
N ARG A 111 17.40 2.02 -17.04
CA ARG A 111 17.46 3.12 -18.01
C ARG A 111 17.84 2.60 -19.39
N VAL A 112 18.80 1.72 -19.46
CA VAL A 112 19.22 1.10 -20.73
C VAL A 112 18.06 0.30 -21.33
N ALA A 113 17.42 -0.55 -20.56
CA ALA A 113 16.29 -1.36 -21.01
C ALA A 113 15.14 -0.48 -21.52
N LYS A 114 14.82 0.62 -20.81
CA LYS A 114 13.78 1.54 -21.23
C LYS A 114 14.11 2.23 -22.55
N SER A 115 15.36 2.68 -22.72
CA SER A 115 15.77 3.37 -23.94
C SER A 115 15.70 2.42 -25.15
N LYS A 116 15.87 1.13 -24.93
CA LYS A 116 15.76 0.10 -25.98
C LYS A 116 14.33 -0.40 -26.16
N GLY A 117 13.38 0.08 -25.35
CA GLY A 117 11.98 -0.37 -25.41
C GLY A 117 11.75 -1.75 -24.82
N GLU A 118 12.67 -2.29 -24.05
CA GLU A 118 12.57 -3.61 -23.43
C GLU A 118 11.77 -3.64 -22.15
N MET A 119 11.56 -2.46 -21.52
CA MET A 119 10.83 -2.35 -20.26
C MET A 119 9.71 -1.34 -20.43
N LYS A 120 8.50 -1.76 -20.05
CA LYS A 120 7.29 -0.93 -20.13
C LYS A 120 6.87 -0.39 -18.79
#